data_9ff70e752b3920642fd0fe145500dde3
#
_entry.id   9ff70e752b3920642fd0fe145500dde3
#
_cell.length_a   1.000
_cell.length_b   1.000
_cell.length_c   1.000
_cell.angle_alpha   90.00
_cell.angle_beta   90.00
_cell.angle_gamma   90.00
#
_symmetry.space_group_name_H-M   'P 1'
#
loop_
_entity.id
_entity.type
_entity.pdbx_description
1 polymer ?
#
loop_
_entity_poly.entity_id
_entity_poly.type
_entity_poly.pdbx_seq_one_letter_code
_entity_poly.pdbx_strand_id
1 'polypeptide(L)'
;MARRAFIDTQVALWLAKGDSRLNSGTLKWLNSSSETVMSALSIAELEIKAGIGKLALPKDFAELFLNQGIKIEAFSQESAASLSRFPSLVRHDPFDRMILAQAGAKQDTVFFTADRALVALGLDWVVDCAH
;
A
#
# COMPACT_ATOMS: atom_id res chain seq x y z
N MET A 1 5.17 21.26 2.81
CA MET A 1 5.89 20.50 1.80
C MET A 1 5.14 19.22 1.47
N ALA A 2 4.89 18.96 0.20
CA ALA A 2 4.18 17.76 -0.21
C ALA A 2 5.04 16.51 0.02
N ARG A 3 4.45 15.46 0.53
CA ARG A 3 5.11 14.18 0.80
C ARG A 3 4.54 13.10 -0.11
N ARG A 4 5.30 12.07 -0.34
CA ARG A 4 4.88 10.92 -1.15
C ARG A 4 3.98 10.01 -0.31
N ALA A 5 2.81 9.67 -0.83
CA ALA A 5 1.90 8.72 -0.20
C ALA A 5 2.12 7.34 -0.80
N PHE A 6 2.37 6.34 0.04
CA PHE A 6 2.48 4.95 -0.38
C PHE A 6 1.31 4.19 0.24
N ILE A 7 0.52 3.51 -0.58
CA ILE A 7 -0.69 2.85 -0.11
C ILE A 7 -0.57 1.34 -0.25
N ASP A 8 -1.10 0.59 0.74
CA ASP A 8 -1.10 -0.86 0.66
C ASP A 8 -2.21 -1.36 -0.26
N THR A 9 -2.24 -2.67 -0.48
CA THR A 9 -3.17 -3.31 -1.42
C THR A 9 -4.62 -3.02 -1.07
N GLN A 10 -5.00 -3.14 0.21
CA GLN A 10 -6.38 -2.92 0.63
C GLN A 10 -6.81 -1.47 0.46
N VAL A 11 -5.92 -0.54 0.76
CA VAL A 11 -6.19 0.90 0.58
C VAL A 11 -6.41 1.22 -0.89
N ALA A 12 -5.59 0.64 -1.77
CA ALA A 12 -5.74 0.83 -3.22
C ALA A 12 -7.12 0.35 -3.70
N LEU A 13 -7.56 -0.82 -3.21
CA LEU A 13 -8.89 -1.35 -3.54
C LEU A 13 -10.01 -0.44 -3.04
N TRP A 14 -9.90 0.06 -1.81
CA TRP A 14 -10.91 0.96 -1.25
C TRP A 14 -10.98 2.27 -2.03
N LEU A 15 -9.83 2.83 -2.42
CA LEU A 15 -9.81 4.03 -3.27
C LEU A 15 -10.49 3.78 -4.63
N ALA A 16 -10.17 2.66 -5.27
CA ALA A 16 -10.71 2.32 -6.57
C ALA A 16 -12.24 2.14 -6.54
N LYS A 17 -12.76 1.65 -5.41
CA LYS A 17 -14.20 1.40 -5.23
C LYS A 17 -14.96 2.56 -4.59
N GLY A 18 -14.27 3.60 -4.12
CA GLY A 18 -14.89 4.66 -3.33
C GLY A 18 -15.46 4.13 -2.01
N ASP A 19 -14.79 3.17 -1.38
CA ASP A 19 -15.28 2.49 -0.18
C ASP A 19 -15.20 3.40 1.04
N SER A 20 -16.32 3.47 1.79
CA SER A 20 -16.45 4.33 2.97
C SER A 20 -15.60 3.89 4.18
N ARG A 21 -15.01 2.71 4.14
CA ARG A 21 -14.07 2.25 5.18
C ARG A 21 -12.79 3.08 5.23
N LEU A 22 -12.46 3.75 4.11
CA LEU A 22 -11.34 4.68 4.07
C LEU A 22 -11.76 5.99 4.72
N ASN A 23 -11.02 6.44 5.75
CA ASN A 23 -11.42 7.64 6.50
C ASN A 23 -11.16 8.93 5.70
N SER A 24 -11.92 9.99 6.04
CA SER A 24 -11.87 11.26 5.31
C SER A 24 -10.53 11.98 5.45
N GLY A 25 -9.86 11.82 6.58
CA GLY A 25 -8.53 12.40 6.80
C GLY A 25 -7.51 11.86 5.82
N THR A 26 -7.56 10.55 5.55
CA THR A 26 -6.70 9.91 4.56
C THR A 26 -6.97 10.45 3.16
N LEU A 27 -8.25 10.60 2.78
CA LEU A 27 -8.60 11.15 1.46
C LEU A 27 -8.05 12.55 1.27
N LYS A 28 -8.17 13.41 2.30
CA LYS A 28 -7.62 14.77 2.24
C LYS A 28 -6.10 14.75 2.09
N TRP A 29 -5.44 13.88 2.84
CA TRP A 29 -3.99 13.75 2.79
C TRP A 29 -3.53 13.31 1.40
N LEU A 30 -4.17 12.31 0.82
CA LEU A 30 -3.85 11.79 -0.52
C LEU A 30 -4.04 12.86 -1.59
N ASN A 31 -5.09 13.67 -1.48
CA ASN A 31 -5.35 14.75 -2.43
C ASN A 31 -4.30 15.87 -2.37
N SER A 32 -3.61 16.05 -1.25
CA SER A 32 -2.58 17.06 -1.08
C SER A 32 -1.16 16.54 -1.25
N SER A 33 -0.97 15.23 -1.41
CA SER A 33 0.35 14.63 -1.56
C SER A 33 0.96 14.96 -2.93
N SER A 34 2.29 14.90 -3.03
CA SER A 34 3.00 15.10 -4.30
C SER A 34 2.70 13.97 -5.29
N GLU A 35 2.57 12.76 -4.79
CA GLU A 35 2.18 11.58 -5.59
C GLU A 35 1.61 10.51 -4.69
N THR A 36 0.76 9.66 -5.26
CA THR A 36 0.23 8.46 -4.61
C THR A 36 0.79 7.24 -5.33
N VAL A 37 1.42 6.35 -4.58
CA VAL A 37 2.18 5.21 -5.10
C VAL A 37 1.68 3.92 -4.47
N MET A 38 1.60 2.85 -5.26
CA MET A 38 1.39 1.50 -4.76
C MET A 38 2.49 0.58 -5.31
N SER A 39 2.73 -0.52 -4.63
CA SER A 39 3.73 -1.49 -5.05
C SER A 39 3.23 -2.36 -6.22
N ALA A 40 4.13 -2.71 -7.14
CA ALA A 40 3.87 -3.77 -8.11
C ALA A 40 3.56 -5.11 -7.40
N LEU A 41 4.04 -5.30 -6.17
CA LEU A 41 3.69 -6.48 -5.36
C LEU A 41 2.20 -6.53 -5.05
N SER A 42 1.54 -5.38 -4.90
CA SER A 42 0.08 -5.34 -4.73
C SER A 42 -0.64 -5.90 -5.95
N ILE A 43 -0.13 -5.59 -7.14
CA ILE A 43 -0.68 -6.16 -8.38
C ILE A 43 -0.51 -7.68 -8.38
N ALA A 44 0.68 -8.17 -8.00
CA ALA A 44 0.96 -9.61 -7.91
C ALA A 44 0.03 -10.29 -6.89
N GLU A 45 -0.15 -9.68 -5.73
CA GLU A 45 -1.04 -10.21 -4.69
C GLU A 45 -2.48 -10.33 -5.19
N LEU A 46 -2.97 -9.31 -5.87
CA LEU A 46 -4.32 -9.29 -6.42
C LEU A 46 -4.49 -10.32 -7.54
N GLU A 47 -3.48 -10.48 -8.40
CA GLU A 47 -3.47 -11.51 -9.44
C GLU A 47 -3.58 -12.90 -8.84
N ILE A 48 -2.83 -13.17 -7.78
CA ILE A 48 -2.87 -14.46 -7.10
C ILE A 48 -4.25 -14.71 -6.49
N LYS A 49 -4.81 -13.73 -5.79
CA LYS A 49 -6.13 -13.85 -5.16
C LYS A 49 -7.24 -14.04 -6.19
N ALA A 50 -7.18 -13.33 -7.30
CA ALA A 50 -8.14 -13.49 -8.39
C ALA A 50 -8.01 -14.87 -9.04
N GLY A 51 -6.78 -15.35 -9.23
CA GLY A 51 -6.50 -16.63 -9.84
C GLY A 51 -7.03 -17.83 -9.06
N ILE A 52 -7.11 -17.71 -7.72
CA ILE A 52 -7.64 -18.76 -6.85
C ILE A 52 -9.10 -18.53 -6.44
N GLY A 53 -9.76 -17.56 -7.06
CA GLY A 53 -11.18 -17.30 -6.86
C GLY A 53 -11.56 -16.55 -5.59
N LYS A 54 -10.60 -16.03 -4.84
CA LYS A 54 -10.86 -15.26 -3.60
C LYS A 54 -11.34 -13.85 -3.85
N LEU A 55 -11.16 -13.35 -5.08
CA LEU A 55 -11.46 -11.97 -5.41
C LEU A 55 -11.87 -11.90 -6.89
N ALA A 56 -12.97 -11.21 -7.17
CA ALA A 56 -13.41 -10.96 -8.55
C ALA A 56 -12.88 -9.60 -9.00
N LEU A 57 -12.03 -9.60 -10.02
CA LEU A 57 -11.46 -8.38 -10.59
C LEU A 57 -11.59 -8.38 -12.11
N PRO A 58 -11.76 -7.19 -12.73
CA PRO A 58 -11.67 -7.08 -14.17
C PRO A 58 -10.31 -7.57 -14.69
N LYS A 59 -10.27 -8.03 -15.93
CA LYS A 59 -9.03 -8.56 -16.53
C LYS A 59 -7.87 -7.54 -16.47
N ASP A 60 -8.16 -6.28 -16.73
CA ASP A 60 -7.15 -5.21 -16.75
C ASP A 60 -7.26 -4.33 -15.51
N PHE A 61 -7.39 -4.93 -14.33
CA PHE A 61 -7.66 -4.18 -13.10
C PHE A 61 -6.55 -3.17 -12.73
N ALA A 62 -5.31 -3.39 -13.18
CA ALA A 62 -4.23 -2.41 -12.94
C ALA A 62 -4.55 -1.04 -13.52
N GLU A 63 -5.30 -0.99 -14.63
CA GLU A 63 -5.73 0.26 -15.24
C GLU A 63 -6.63 1.07 -14.30
N LEU A 64 -7.39 0.41 -13.43
CA LEU A 64 -8.25 1.10 -12.46
C LEU A 64 -7.42 2.01 -11.55
N PHE A 65 -6.26 1.53 -11.13
CA PHE A 65 -5.37 2.30 -10.27
C PHE A 65 -4.67 3.42 -11.03
N LEU A 66 -4.17 3.12 -12.22
CA LEU A 66 -3.51 4.10 -13.07
C LEU A 66 -4.46 5.25 -13.45
N ASN A 67 -5.72 4.92 -13.74
CA ASN A 67 -6.74 5.92 -14.10
C ASN A 67 -7.09 6.86 -12.94
N GLN A 68 -6.79 6.46 -11.70
CA GLN A 68 -6.96 7.31 -10.53
C GLN A 68 -5.73 8.13 -10.19
N GLY A 69 -4.71 8.08 -11.04
CA GLY A 69 -3.47 8.80 -10.82
C GLY A 69 -2.51 8.11 -9.86
N ILE A 70 -2.75 6.85 -9.53
CA ILE A 70 -1.87 6.08 -8.67
C ILE A 70 -0.70 5.54 -9.51
N LYS A 71 0.51 5.75 -9.03
CA LYS A 71 1.73 5.26 -9.67
C LYS A 71 2.04 3.85 -9.15
N ILE A 72 2.38 2.93 -10.03
CA ILE A 72 2.78 1.57 -9.64
C ILE A 72 4.31 1.50 -9.66
N GLU A 73 4.92 1.19 -8.51
CA GLU A 73 6.37 1.19 -8.33
C GLU A 73 6.90 -0.23 -8.19
N ALA A 74 7.96 -0.54 -8.95
CA ALA A 74 8.62 -1.84 -8.88
C ALA A 74 9.28 -2.08 -7.52
N PHE A 75 9.28 -3.33 -7.05
CA PHE A 75 9.98 -3.72 -5.83
C PHE A 75 11.47 -3.85 -6.14
N SER A 76 12.28 -2.97 -5.56
CA SER A 76 13.70 -2.86 -5.87
C SER A 76 14.56 -3.74 -4.97
N GLN A 77 15.84 -3.89 -5.34
CA GLN A 77 16.84 -4.55 -4.50
C GLN A 77 17.01 -3.82 -3.17
N GLU A 78 16.97 -2.50 -3.18
CA GLU A 78 17.03 -1.67 -1.97
C GLU A 78 15.87 -1.98 -1.03
N SER A 79 14.67 -2.09 -1.58
CA SER A 79 13.47 -2.46 -0.79
C SER A 79 13.62 -3.85 -0.19
N ALA A 80 14.15 -4.80 -0.95
CA ALA A 80 14.40 -6.17 -0.46
C ALA A 80 15.37 -6.16 0.74
N ALA A 81 16.43 -5.37 0.65
CA ALA A 81 17.41 -5.25 1.75
C ALA A 81 16.79 -4.63 3.00
N SER A 82 15.75 -3.79 2.84
CA SER A 82 15.06 -3.14 3.95
C SER A 82 14.23 -4.08 4.82
N LEU A 83 13.98 -5.31 4.37
CA LEU A 83 13.19 -6.30 5.15
C LEU A 83 13.78 -6.56 6.53
N SER A 84 15.10 -6.51 6.66
CA SER A 84 15.78 -6.76 7.95
C SER A 84 15.46 -5.71 9.02
N ARG A 85 14.88 -4.56 8.63
CA ARG A 85 14.47 -3.51 9.58
C ARG A 85 13.22 -3.89 10.37
N PHE A 86 12.50 -4.93 9.96
CA PHE A 86 11.21 -5.31 10.56
C PHE A 86 11.21 -6.77 11.01
N PRO A 87 12.09 -7.14 11.97
CA PRO A 87 12.23 -8.54 12.42
C PRO A 87 10.97 -9.07 13.10
N SER A 88 10.14 -8.20 13.70
CA SER A 88 8.91 -8.63 14.35
C SER A 88 7.86 -9.14 13.37
N LEU A 89 8.04 -8.87 12.07
CA LEU A 89 7.12 -9.30 11.02
C LEU A 89 7.54 -10.59 10.32
N VAL A 90 8.53 -11.30 10.86
CA VAL A 90 9.11 -12.49 10.21
C VAL A 90 8.06 -13.57 9.89
N ARG A 91 6.97 -13.64 10.67
CA ARG A 91 5.87 -14.61 10.46
C ARG A 91 4.60 -13.97 9.92
N HIS A 92 4.65 -12.69 9.63
CA HIS A 92 3.53 -11.97 9.05
C HIS A 92 3.43 -12.27 7.56
N ASP A 93 2.29 -11.92 6.94
CA ASP A 93 2.08 -12.09 5.50
C ASP A 93 3.26 -11.50 4.71
N PRO A 94 3.91 -12.28 3.83
CA PRO A 94 5.08 -11.79 3.10
C PRO A 94 4.82 -10.55 2.24
N PHE A 95 3.64 -10.45 1.62
CA PHE A 95 3.31 -9.28 0.80
C PHE A 95 3.26 -8.02 1.65
N ASP A 96 2.58 -8.07 2.80
CA ASP A 96 2.46 -6.90 3.68
C ASP A 96 3.83 -6.47 4.19
N ARG A 97 4.67 -7.42 4.57
CA ARG A 97 6.03 -7.14 5.04
C ARG A 97 6.89 -6.50 3.94
N MET A 98 6.83 -7.04 2.72
CA MET A 98 7.58 -6.51 1.58
C MET A 98 7.11 -5.11 1.19
N ILE A 99 5.80 -4.90 1.18
CA ILE A 99 5.22 -3.61 0.82
C ILE A 99 5.60 -2.54 1.85
N LEU A 100 5.55 -2.87 3.15
CA LEU A 100 6.00 -1.97 4.21
C LEU A 100 7.49 -1.60 4.03
N ALA A 101 8.33 -2.59 3.77
CA ALA A 101 9.76 -2.37 3.57
C ALA A 101 10.02 -1.47 2.36
N GLN A 102 9.27 -1.65 1.28
CA GLN A 102 9.38 -0.81 0.10
C GLN A 102 9.00 0.64 0.41
N ALA A 103 7.91 0.84 1.14
CA ALA A 103 7.48 2.19 1.54
C ALA A 103 8.55 2.88 2.39
N GLY A 104 9.14 2.15 3.34
CA GLY A 104 10.16 2.67 4.25
C GLY A 104 11.54 2.86 3.64
N ALA A 105 11.78 2.37 2.42
CA ALA A 105 13.09 2.48 1.77
C ALA A 105 13.39 3.87 1.23
N LYS A 106 12.36 4.70 1.03
CA LYS A 106 12.51 6.07 0.53
C LYS A 106 12.08 7.08 1.58
N GLN A 107 12.87 8.16 1.71
CA GLN A 107 12.55 9.27 2.61
C GLN A 107 11.31 10.03 2.12
N ASP A 108 10.73 10.84 3.00
CA ASP A 108 9.55 11.66 2.73
C ASP A 108 8.35 10.84 2.22
N THR A 109 8.25 9.61 2.68
CA THR A 109 7.16 8.70 2.35
C THR A 109 6.30 8.47 3.60
N VAL A 110 4.98 8.55 3.43
CA VAL A 110 4.00 8.17 4.45
C VAL A 110 3.25 6.95 3.91
N PHE A 111 3.16 5.90 4.70
CA PHE A 111 2.52 4.65 4.33
C PHE A 111 1.12 4.57 4.96
N PHE A 112 0.12 4.35 4.13
CA PHE A 112 -1.29 4.24 4.55
C PHE A 112 -1.72 2.78 4.51
N THR A 113 -2.17 2.27 5.64
CA THR A 113 -2.60 0.87 5.79
C THR A 113 -3.79 0.76 6.74
N ALA A 114 -4.56 -0.30 6.58
CA ALA A 114 -5.59 -0.71 7.53
C ALA A 114 -5.17 -1.98 8.29
N ASP A 115 -3.99 -2.52 8.02
CA ASP A 115 -3.48 -3.74 8.66
C ASP A 115 -3.10 -3.45 10.11
N ARG A 116 -3.78 -4.15 11.04
CA ARG A 116 -3.61 -3.89 12.47
C ARG A 116 -2.21 -4.19 12.98
N ALA A 117 -1.55 -5.22 12.42
CA ALA A 117 -0.19 -5.57 12.81
C ALA A 117 0.82 -4.49 12.37
N LEU A 118 0.62 -3.92 11.20
CA LEU A 118 1.51 -2.84 10.71
C LEU A 118 1.29 -1.55 11.48
N VAL A 119 0.04 -1.20 11.76
CA VAL A 119 -0.29 -0.02 12.59
C VAL A 119 0.30 -0.17 13.99
N ALA A 120 0.25 -1.38 14.56
CA ALA A 120 0.73 -1.67 15.92
C ALA A 120 2.25 -1.53 16.06
N LEU A 121 3.01 -1.47 14.97
CA LEU A 121 4.46 -1.23 15.03
C LEU A 121 4.82 0.13 15.61
N GLY A 122 3.88 1.09 15.58
CA GLY A 122 4.09 2.43 16.14
C GLY A 122 5.08 3.28 15.37
N LEU A 123 5.24 3.01 14.07
CA LEU A 123 6.13 3.80 13.22
C LEU A 123 5.47 5.13 12.87
N ASP A 124 6.21 6.23 12.99
CA ASP A 124 5.67 7.58 12.79
C ASP A 124 5.30 7.88 11.34
N TRP A 125 5.81 7.10 10.39
CA TRP A 125 5.50 7.24 8.97
C TRP A 125 4.39 6.28 8.49
N VAL A 126 3.79 5.54 9.40
CA VAL A 126 2.67 4.62 9.09
C VAL A 126 1.38 5.20 9.65
N VAL A 127 0.39 5.35 8.79
CA VAL A 127 -0.91 5.96 9.13
C VAL A 127 -2.03 4.93 8.98
N ASP A 128 -2.87 4.84 10.03
CA ASP A 128 -4.07 4.03 10.00
C ASP A 128 -5.14 4.76 9.18
N CYS A 129 -5.54 4.19 8.06
CA CYS A 129 -6.50 4.80 7.14
C CYS A 129 -7.93 4.29 7.31
N ALA A 130 -8.17 3.34 8.19
CA ALA A 130 -9.52 2.81 8.44
C ALA A 130 -10.27 3.67 9.46
N HIS A 131 -11.57 3.61 9.35
CA HIS A 131 -12.47 4.19 10.36
C HIS A 131 -12.39 3.40 11.67
#